data_27355c40ec5c076796ac554980b3633e
#
_entry.id   27355c40ec5c076796ac554980b3633e
#
_cell.length_a   1.000
_cell.length_b   1.000
_cell.length_c   1.000
_cell.angle_alpha   90.00
_cell.angle_beta   90.00
_cell.angle_gamma   90.00
#
_symmetry.space_group_name_H-M   'P 1'
#
loop_
_entity.id
_entity.type
_entity.pdbx_description
1 polymer ?
#
loop_
_entity_poly.entity_id
_entity_poly.type
_entity_poly.pdbx_seq_one_letter_code
_entity_poly.pdbx_strand_id
1 'polypeptide(L)'
;MVLVALIAWLLTASAGLYLLAIWLIEYDREFQSAAATRLPRPVIGAHALLAVSGLAVWALYLITDALELAWVAASALGVVATLGLTMAARWIGVYRTHNAPSAVAVPAGARGGGGGTRVPVPPERHFPLPVVIAHGIFAVTTILLVLLTALRVGGS
;
A
#
# COMPACT_ATOMS: atom_id res chain seq x y z
N MET A 1 0.94 -19.98 -16.07
CA MET A 1 0.32 -18.83 -15.38
C MET A 1 0.73 -18.76 -13.91
N VAL A 2 0.76 -19.85 -13.19
CA VAL A 2 0.94 -19.93 -11.73
C VAL A 2 2.23 -19.29 -11.22
N LEU A 3 3.38 -19.55 -11.89
CA LEU A 3 4.66 -18.93 -11.56
C LEU A 3 4.68 -17.43 -11.88
N VAL A 4 3.99 -17.00 -12.92
CA VAL A 4 3.89 -15.57 -13.26
C VAL A 4 3.09 -14.83 -12.19
N ALA A 5 2.04 -15.44 -11.66
CA ALA A 5 1.28 -14.91 -10.52
C ALA A 5 2.17 -14.78 -9.26
N LEU A 6 2.99 -15.79 -8.97
CA LEU A 6 3.96 -15.73 -7.87
C LEU A 6 4.94 -14.56 -8.03
N ILE A 7 5.53 -14.43 -9.22
CA ILE A 7 6.48 -13.34 -9.50
C ILE A 7 5.80 -11.97 -9.34
N ALA A 8 4.60 -11.81 -9.91
CA ALA A 8 3.82 -10.58 -9.77
C ALA A 8 3.51 -10.27 -8.30
N TRP A 9 3.17 -11.30 -7.50
CA TRP A 9 2.91 -11.14 -6.08
C TRP A 9 4.17 -10.72 -5.31
N LEU A 10 5.32 -11.34 -5.59
CA LEU A 10 6.59 -10.98 -4.96
C LEU A 10 7.00 -9.54 -5.31
N LEU A 11 6.79 -9.08 -6.54
CA LEU A 11 7.03 -7.69 -6.93
C LEU A 11 6.08 -6.74 -6.20
N THR A 12 4.79 -7.09 -6.09
CA THR A 12 3.80 -6.33 -5.31
C THR A 12 4.23 -6.25 -3.84
N ALA A 13 4.61 -7.39 -3.23
CA ALA A 13 5.04 -7.45 -1.84
C ALA A 13 6.30 -6.62 -1.60
N SER A 14 7.29 -6.68 -2.50
CA SER A 14 8.54 -5.91 -2.41
C SER A 14 8.28 -4.40 -2.42
N ALA A 15 7.44 -3.93 -3.36
CA ALA A 15 7.04 -2.53 -3.42
C ALA A 15 6.24 -2.11 -2.16
N GLY A 16 5.34 -2.97 -1.68
CA GLY A 16 4.57 -2.73 -0.45
C GLY A 16 5.46 -2.68 0.80
N LEU A 17 6.45 -3.57 0.92
CA LEU A 17 7.42 -3.55 2.02
C LEU A 17 8.27 -2.27 2.00
N TYR A 18 8.65 -1.81 0.83
CA TYR A 18 9.37 -0.54 0.68
C TYR A 18 8.53 0.65 1.18
N LEU A 19 7.24 0.72 0.80
CA LEU A 19 6.32 1.76 1.29
C LEU A 19 6.10 1.66 2.81
N LEU A 20 5.97 0.44 3.33
CA LEU A 20 5.85 0.18 4.77
C LEU A 20 7.10 0.61 5.52
N ALA A 21 8.29 0.35 4.97
CA ALA A 21 9.56 0.77 5.58
C ALA A 21 9.65 2.30 5.67
N ILE A 22 9.31 3.03 4.60
CA ILE A 22 9.25 4.49 4.62
C ILE A 22 8.28 4.95 5.71
N TRP A 23 7.07 4.38 5.76
CA TRP A 23 6.06 4.76 6.74
C TRP A 23 6.55 4.54 8.17
N LEU A 24 7.20 3.40 8.45
CA LEU A 24 7.74 3.08 9.79
C LEU A 24 8.88 4.02 10.18
N ILE A 25 9.81 4.31 9.27
CA ILE A 25 10.95 5.19 9.52
C ILE A 25 10.46 6.62 9.83
N GLU A 26 9.56 7.14 9.02
CA GLU A 26 9.03 8.50 9.22
C GLU A 26 8.07 8.58 10.41
N TYR A 27 7.39 7.48 10.73
CA TYR A 27 6.50 7.39 11.90
C TYR A 27 7.28 7.46 13.22
N ASP A 28 8.47 6.83 13.29
CA ASP A 28 9.28 6.73 14.51
C ASP A 28 10.15 7.98 14.74
N ARG A 29 10.47 8.73 13.67
CA ARG A 29 11.36 9.90 13.75
C ARG A 29 10.83 11.07 14.56
N GLU A 30 9.53 11.24 14.64
CA GLU A 30 8.93 12.31 15.42
C GLU A 30 7.66 11.80 16.12
N PHE A 31 7.63 11.88 17.43
CA PHE A 31 6.41 11.61 18.22
C PHE A 31 5.20 12.42 17.73
N GLN A 32 5.45 13.53 17.04
CA GLN A 32 4.43 14.37 16.41
C GLN A 32 3.91 13.81 15.07
N SER A 33 4.70 13.05 14.32
CA SER A 33 4.26 12.45 13.05
C SER A 33 3.27 11.32 13.26
N ALA A 34 3.34 10.63 14.39
CA ALA A 34 2.39 9.61 14.79
C ALA A 34 0.95 10.14 14.92
N ALA A 35 0.79 11.41 15.33
CA ALA A 35 -0.50 12.07 15.42
C ALA A 35 -0.99 12.61 14.06
N ALA A 36 -0.10 12.75 13.08
CA ALA A 36 -0.39 13.34 11.77
C ALA A 36 -0.79 12.31 10.71
N THR A 37 -0.50 11.02 10.90
CA THR A 37 -0.82 9.99 9.91
C THR A 37 -2.32 9.89 9.68
N ARG A 38 -2.72 9.89 8.41
CA ARG A 38 -4.10 9.65 7.98
C ARG A 38 -4.37 8.18 7.66
N LEU A 39 -3.33 7.35 7.66
CA LEU A 39 -3.44 5.91 7.45
C LEU A 39 -3.69 5.20 8.79
N PRO A 40 -4.84 4.52 8.98
CA PRO A 40 -5.12 3.81 10.22
C PRO A 40 -4.13 2.65 10.40
N ARG A 41 -3.40 2.65 11.51
CA ARG A 41 -2.43 1.59 11.86
C ARG A 41 -2.97 0.17 11.73
N PRO A 42 -4.19 -0.14 12.25
CA PRO A 42 -4.74 -1.49 12.11
C PRO A 42 -4.99 -1.87 10.66
N VAL A 43 -5.33 -0.91 9.77
CA VAL A 43 -5.53 -1.18 8.34
C VAL A 43 -4.20 -1.53 7.66
N ILE A 44 -3.12 -0.78 7.98
CA ILE A 44 -1.77 -1.08 7.46
C ILE A 44 -1.33 -2.48 7.90
N GLY A 45 -1.46 -2.79 9.21
CA GLY A 45 -1.10 -4.09 9.76
C GLY A 45 -1.92 -5.23 9.16
N ALA A 46 -3.25 -5.08 9.08
CA ALA A 46 -4.13 -6.07 8.49
C ALA A 46 -3.82 -6.31 7.00
N HIS A 47 -3.58 -5.23 6.23
CA HIS A 47 -3.20 -5.33 4.82
C HIS A 47 -1.90 -6.13 4.66
N ALA A 48 -0.86 -5.80 5.40
CA ALA A 48 0.44 -6.47 5.32
C ALA A 48 0.35 -7.94 5.75
N LEU A 49 -0.30 -8.23 6.87
CA LEU A 49 -0.46 -9.60 7.39
C LEU A 49 -1.26 -10.48 6.42
N LEU A 50 -2.39 -9.99 5.92
CA LEU A 50 -3.21 -10.74 4.96
C LEU A 50 -2.48 -10.95 3.63
N ALA A 51 -1.70 -9.97 3.16
CA ALA A 51 -0.90 -10.12 1.94
C ALA A 51 0.16 -11.21 2.08
N VAL A 52 0.87 -11.27 3.22
CA VAL A 52 1.86 -12.32 3.50
C VAL A 52 1.20 -13.68 3.70
N SER A 53 0.10 -13.74 4.45
CA SER A 53 -0.65 -14.99 4.66
C SER A 53 -1.22 -15.53 3.35
N GLY A 54 -1.78 -14.67 2.51
CA GLY A 54 -2.26 -15.05 1.18
C GLY A 54 -1.14 -15.59 0.28
N LEU A 55 0.06 -14.96 0.32
CA LEU A 55 1.23 -15.44 -0.41
C LEU A 55 1.67 -16.82 0.07
N ALA A 56 1.64 -17.08 1.38
CA ALA A 56 1.95 -18.40 1.95
C ALA A 56 0.93 -19.46 1.49
N VAL A 57 -0.36 -19.12 1.47
CA VAL A 57 -1.41 -20.00 0.92
C VAL A 57 -1.21 -20.28 -0.56
N TRP A 58 -0.80 -19.27 -1.34
CA TRP A 58 -0.46 -19.43 -2.75
C TRP A 58 0.76 -20.35 -2.96
N ALA A 59 1.78 -20.24 -2.11
CA ALA A 59 2.93 -21.13 -2.13
C ALA A 59 2.53 -22.59 -1.80
N LEU A 60 1.60 -22.80 -0.86
CA LEU A 60 1.05 -24.12 -0.58
C LEU A 60 0.25 -24.67 -1.78
N TYR A 61 -0.51 -23.82 -2.47
CA TYR A 61 -1.18 -24.22 -3.71
C TYR A 61 -0.18 -24.74 -4.76
N LEU A 62 0.96 -24.04 -4.92
CA LEU A 62 2.02 -24.46 -5.85
C LEU A 62 2.60 -25.84 -5.55
N ILE A 63 2.60 -26.26 -4.30
CA ILE A 63 3.18 -27.53 -3.86
C ILE A 63 2.12 -28.66 -3.93
N THR A 64 0.87 -28.34 -3.61
CA THR A 64 -0.19 -29.35 -3.41
C THR A 64 -1.15 -29.49 -4.59
N ASP A 65 -1.18 -28.48 -5.47
CA ASP A 65 -2.17 -28.32 -6.56
C ASP A 65 -3.65 -28.39 -6.09
N ALA A 66 -3.88 -28.13 -4.81
CA ALA A 66 -5.22 -28.11 -4.22
C ALA A 66 -5.96 -26.83 -4.59
N LEU A 67 -6.95 -26.90 -5.48
CA LEU A 67 -7.67 -25.76 -6.04
C LEU A 67 -8.32 -24.88 -4.97
N GLU A 68 -8.73 -25.46 -3.86
CA GLU A 68 -9.31 -24.75 -2.71
C GLU A 68 -8.36 -23.67 -2.18
N LEU A 69 -7.03 -23.95 -2.18
CA LEU A 69 -6.03 -22.98 -1.75
C LEU A 69 -5.93 -21.79 -2.71
N ALA A 70 -6.10 -22.01 -4.02
CA ALA A 70 -6.15 -20.92 -4.99
C ALA A 70 -7.35 -19.99 -4.72
N TRP A 71 -8.52 -20.54 -4.37
CA TRP A 71 -9.69 -19.75 -3.99
C TRP A 71 -9.51 -19.01 -2.66
N VAL A 72 -8.87 -19.64 -1.67
CA VAL A 72 -8.52 -18.98 -0.40
C VAL A 72 -7.57 -17.81 -0.65
N ALA A 73 -6.53 -18.01 -1.47
CA ALA A 73 -5.60 -16.94 -1.84
C ALA A 73 -6.30 -15.81 -2.61
N ALA A 74 -7.18 -16.12 -3.55
CA ALA A 74 -7.97 -15.13 -4.30
C ALA A 74 -8.87 -14.30 -3.36
N SER A 75 -9.53 -14.97 -2.41
CA SER A 75 -10.39 -14.32 -1.40
C SER A 75 -9.58 -13.38 -0.50
N ALA A 76 -8.42 -13.85 -0.02
CA ALA A 76 -7.50 -13.03 0.77
C ALA A 76 -7.06 -11.79 0.00
N LEU A 77 -6.70 -11.94 -1.29
CA LEU A 77 -6.35 -10.80 -2.15
C LEU A 77 -7.50 -9.80 -2.33
N GLY A 78 -8.75 -10.26 -2.41
CA GLY A 78 -9.92 -9.38 -2.46
C GLY A 78 -10.02 -8.47 -1.22
N VAL A 79 -9.79 -9.05 -0.02
CA VAL A 79 -9.75 -8.27 1.22
C VAL A 79 -8.56 -7.33 1.25
N VAL A 80 -7.36 -7.81 0.89
CA VAL A 80 -6.13 -6.99 0.78
C VAL A 80 -6.33 -5.82 -0.17
N ALA A 81 -6.97 -6.04 -1.33
CA ALA A 81 -7.29 -4.99 -2.29
C ALA A 81 -8.21 -3.92 -1.70
N THR A 82 -9.24 -4.30 -0.97
CA THR A 82 -10.17 -3.36 -0.32
C THR A 82 -9.45 -2.48 0.71
N LEU A 83 -8.59 -3.09 1.54
CA LEU A 83 -7.77 -2.36 2.50
C LEU A 83 -6.77 -1.43 1.78
N GLY A 84 -6.12 -1.92 0.71
CA GLY A 84 -5.20 -1.14 -0.12
C GLY A 84 -5.86 0.07 -0.78
N LEU A 85 -7.06 -0.10 -1.36
CA LEU A 85 -7.84 1.00 -1.94
C LEU A 85 -8.22 2.05 -0.88
N THR A 86 -8.58 1.61 0.32
CA THR A 86 -8.86 2.53 1.43
C THR A 86 -7.63 3.38 1.78
N MET A 87 -6.44 2.77 1.84
CA MET A 87 -5.18 3.48 2.07
C MET A 87 -4.83 4.41 0.91
N ALA A 88 -4.99 3.95 -0.33
CA ALA A 88 -4.73 4.76 -1.52
C ALA A 88 -5.63 5.99 -1.59
N ALA A 89 -6.93 5.85 -1.30
CA ALA A 89 -7.86 6.97 -1.27
C ALA A 89 -7.46 8.03 -0.22
N ARG A 90 -7.02 7.60 0.96
CA ARG A 90 -6.53 8.51 2.00
C ARG A 90 -5.21 9.18 1.63
N TRP A 91 -4.29 8.42 1.03
CA TRP A 91 -3.01 8.94 0.56
C TRP A 91 -3.18 9.96 -0.57
N ILE A 92 -4.09 9.75 -1.53
CA ILE A 92 -4.38 10.71 -2.60
C ILE A 92 -4.80 12.07 -2.01
N GLY A 93 -5.58 12.07 -0.94
CA GLY A 93 -5.93 13.30 -0.22
C GLY A 93 -4.71 14.06 0.29
N VAL A 94 -3.75 13.36 0.91
CA VAL A 94 -2.49 13.95 1.39
C VAL A 94 -1.64 14.46 0.22
N TYR A 95 -1.51 13.66 -0.83
CA TYR A 95 -0.72 13.99 -2.01
C TYR A 95 -1.25 15.25 -2.72
N ARG A 96 -2.57 15.37 -2.90
CA ARG A 96 -3.20 16.52 -3.57
C ARG A 96 -3.08 17.80 -2.76
N THR A 97 -3.28 17.76 -1.45
CA THR A 97 -3.14 18.94 -0.60
C THR A 97 -1.72 19.46 -0.55
N HIS A 98 -0.73 18.58 -0.69
CA HIS A 98 0.67 18.96 -0.70
C HIS A 98 1.13 19.59 -2.02
N ASN A 99 0.62 19.10 -3.15
CA ASN A 99 0.98 19.58 -4.49
C ASN A 99 0.04 20.68 -5.01
N ALA A 100 -0.94 21.11 -4.21
CA ALA A 100 -1.76 22.27 -4.57
C ALA A 100 -0.90 23.54 -4.62
N PRO A 101 -0.96 24.35 -5.69
CA PRO A 101 -0.29 25.64 -5.73
C PRO A 101 -0.73 26.44 -4.50
N SER A 102 0.24 26.98 -3.74
CA SER A 102 -0.05 27.83 -2.59
C SER A 102 -0.73 29.12 -3.11
N ALA A 103 -2.05 29.12 -3.16
CA ALA A 103 -2.86 30.25 -3.63
C ALA A 103 -2.91 31.42 -2.63
N VAL A 104 -2.14 31.36 -1.56
CA VAL A 104 -2.03 32.45 -0.57
C VAL A 104 -0.59 32.93 -0.53
N ALA A 105 -0.31 33.98 -1.28
CA ALA A 105 0.84 34.84 -1.00
C ALA A 105 0.64 35.39 0.41
N VAL A 106 1.38 34.84 1.40
CA VAL A 106 1.47 35.47 2.72
C VAL A 106 2.07 36.85 2.54
N PRO A 107 1.36 37.93 2.93
CA PRO A 107 1.90 39.29 2.79
C PRO A 107 3.27 39.36 3.48
N ALA A 108 4.27 39.93 2.79
CA ALA A 108 5.66 40.01 3.21
C ALA A 108 5.90 40.75 4.57
N GLY A 109 4.85 41.20 5.24
CA GLY A 109 4.92 41.91 6.52
C GLY A 109 4.70 41.07 7.77
N ALA A 110 4.36 39.78 7.67
CA ALA A 110 4.08 38.94 8.86
C ALA A 110 5.31 38.16 9.38
N ARG A 111 6.54 38.62 9.10
CA ARG A 111 7.77 38.04 9.68
C ARG A 111 8.11 38.68 11.03
N GLY A 112 7.18 38.63 11.94
CA GLY A 112 7.34 39.09 13.34
C GLY A 112 7.21 37.92 14.30
N GLY A 113 8.33 37.47 14.84
CA GLY A 113 8.55 36.87 16.15
C GLY A 113 7.62 35.76 16.62
N GLY A 114 8.17 34.60 16.90
CA GLY A 114 7.53 33.60 17.74
C GLY A 114 7.64 32.21 17.16
N GLY A 115 8.17 31.29 17.97
CA GLY A 115 8.43 29.89 17.67
C GLY A 115 7.37 29.24 16.81
N GLY A 116 7.71 29.01 15.55
CA GLY A 116 6.83 28.33 14.62
C GLY A 116 6.56 26.92 15.12
N THR A 117 5.35 26.67 15.59
CA THR A 117 4.85 25.32 15.81
C THR A 117 4.95 24.57 14.49
N ARG A 118 5.95 23.66 14.39
CA ARG A 118 6.08 22.80 13.22
C ARG A 118 4.78 22.02 13.08
N VAL A 119 4.05 22.27 11.98
CA VAL A 119 2.87 21.49 11.67
C VAL A 119 3.34 20.06 11.39
N PRO A 120 2.82 19.06 12.16
CA PRO A 120 3.24 17.67 11.96
C PRO A 120 2.99 17.23 10.52
N VAL A 121 4.01 16.64 9.89
CA VAL A 121 3.95 16.18 8.51
C VAL A 121 3.57 14.70 8.49
N PRO A 122 2.51 14.28 7.76
CA PRO A 122 2.13 12.88 7.66
C PRO A 122 3.26 12.03 7.06
N PRO A 123 3.61 10.85 7.63
CA PRO A 123 4.66 9.96 7.10
C PRO A 123 4.43 9.56 5.65
N GLU A 124 3.19 9.32 5.27
CA GLU A 124 2.76 8.95 3.91
C GLU A 124 3.00 10.03 2.85
N ARG A 125 3.38 11.24 3.25
CA ARG A 125 3.83 12.30 2.34
C ARG A 125 5.09 11.91 1.57
N HIS A 126 5.95 11.10 2.20
CA HIS A 126 7.24 10.69 1.64
C HIS A 126 7.12 9.51 0.66
N PHE A 127 5.92 9.02 0.39
CA PHE A 127 5.73 7.93 -0.55
C PHE A 127 6.06 8.37 -1.99
N PRO A 128 7.04 7.70 -2.65
CA PRO A 128 7.35 8.00 -4.04
C PRO A 128 6.18 7.59 -4.94
N LEU A 129 5.61 8.56 -5.68
CA LEU A 129 4.50 8.30 -6.61
C LEU A 129 4.75 7.11 -7.56
N PRO A 130 5.94 6.96 -8.18
CA PRO A 130 6.20 5.81 -9.05
C PRO A 130 6.07 4.46 -8.35
N VAL A 131 6.49 4.37 -7.08
CA VAL A 131 6.41 3.12 -6.31
C VAL A 131 4.96 2.81 -5.95
N VAL A 132 4.16 3.81 -5.56
CA VAL A 132 2.73 3.63 -5.29
C VAL A 132 2.00 3.13 -6.54
N ILE A 133 2.28 3.73 -7.70
CA ILE A 133 1.69 3.31 -8.98
C ILE A 133 2.14 1.89 -9.34
N ALA A 134 3.44 1.58 -9.25
CA ALA A 134 3.97 0.26 -9.55
C ALA A 134 3.35 -0.81 -8.64
N HIS A 135 3.26 -0.53 -7.32
CA HIS A 135 2.59 -1.41 -6.37
C HIS A 135 1.14 -1.70 -6.79
N GLY A 136 0.39 -0.66 -7.16
CA GLY A 136 -0.99 -0.80 -7.62
C GLY A 136 -1.12 -1.63 -8.91
N ILE A 137 -0.26 -1.39 -9.92
CA ILE A 137 -0.27 -2.14 -11.17
C ILE A 137 0.05 -3.61 -10.92
N PHE A 138 1.10 -3.92 -10.16
CA PHE A 138 1.45 -5.30 -9.83
C PHE A 138 0.38 -5.98 -8.98
N ALA A 139 -0.29 -5.26 -8.07
CA ALA A 139 -1.39 -5.79 -7.29
C ALA A 139 -2.57 -6.20 -8.17
N VAL A 140 -2.99 -5.35 -9.12
CA VAL A 140 -4.04 -5.68 -10.08
C VAL A 140 -3.65 -6.89 -10.94
N THR A 141 -2.41 -6.91 -11.44
CA THR A 141 -1.88 -8.03 -12.21
C THR A 141 -1.91 -9.33 -11.41
N THR A 142 -1.48 -9.29 -10.14
CA THR A 142 -1.50 -10.44 -9.24
C THR A 142 -2.92 -10.96 -9.03
N ILE A 143 -3.87 -10.08 -8.72
CA ILE A 143 -5.28 -10.44 -8.51
C ILE A 143 -5.85 -11.14 -9.75
N LEU A 144 -5.62 -10.56 -10.94
CA LEU A 144 -6.10 -11.13 -12.19
C LEU A 144 -5.51 -12.52 -12.45
N LEU A 145 -4.19 -12.69 -12.29
CA LEU A 145 -3.53 -13.96 -12.53
C LEU A 145 -3.96 -15.05 -11.55
N VAL A 146 -4.10 -14.71 -10.26
CA VAL A 146 -4.56 -15.63 -9.22
C VAL A 146 -6.01 -16.02 -9.48
N LEU A 147 -6.87 -15.05 -9.83
CA LEU A 147 -8.28 -15.32 -10.14
C LEU A 147 -8.43 -16.18 -11.39
N LEU A 148 -7.70 -15.90 -12.48
CA LEU A 148 -7.71 -16.71 -13.69
C LEU A 148 -7.23 -18.15 -13.41
N THR A 149 -6.25 -18.31 -12.53
CA THR A 149 -5.79 -19.65 -12.11
C THR A 149 -6.87 -20.37 -11.30
N ALA A 150 -7.51 -19.71 -10.34
CA ALA A 150 -8.59 -20.28 -9.55
C ALA A 150 -9.80 -20.69 -10.41
N LEU A 151 -10.08 -19.93 -11.46
CA LEU A 151 -11.10 -20.22 -12.47
C LEU A 151 -10.67 -21.26 -13.51
N ARG A 152 -9.42 -21.75 -13.45
CA ARG A 152 -8.83 -22.66 -14.44
C ARG A 152 -8.89 -22.15 -15.88
N VAL A 153 -8.88 -20.84 -16.08
CA VAL A 153 -8.85 -20.23 -17.41
C VAL A 153 -7.44 -20.31 -17.96
N GLY A 154 -7.28 -20.98 -19.09
CA GLY A 154 -5.98 -21.09 -19.78
C GLY A 154 -5.30 -22.46 -19.71
N GLY A 155 -6.04 -23.49 -19.37
CA GLY A 155 -5.64 -24.90 -19.54
C GLY A 155 -4.72 -25.43 -18.44
N SER A 156 -4.86 -26.70 -18.22
CA SER A 156 -3.94 -27.59 -17.51
C SER A 156 -2.52 -27.51 -18.07
#